data_dfa8d6b1b7aa5db2446724a14f12d2ef
#
_entry.id   dfa8d6b1b7aa5db2446724a14f12d2ef
#
_cell.length_a   1.000
_cell.length_b   1.000
_cell.length_c   1.000
_cell.angle_alpha   90.00
_cell.angle_beta   90.00
_cell.angle_gamma   90.00
#
_symmetry.space_group_name_H-M   'P 1'
#
loop_
_entity.id
_entity.type
_entity.pdbx_description
1 polymer ?
#
loop_
_entity_poly.entity_id
_entity_poly.type
_entity_poly.pdbx_seq_one_letter_code
_entity_poly.pdbx_strand_id
1 'polypeptide(L)'
;MKEKLEAALSETKLQEYKLTEENGQLSIYAKGVPAHASTPTVGVNAAGVTFACLEKAGFEDDFVKFYNTHIGTSCDGAGIGLKFADEYGDLTLCNGIIKTENGVVSCTIDIRVPVTLKADEVRKMCADRLEDENGRMEILEIGDPLFFPRESPLVNALYKAYTDVTGDTENKPMVIGGGTYAKSLKNIIAFGPEKPGIDYRIHSADEFILVSGMEEAVLVYMEAIKNLLAI
;
A
#
# COMPACT_ATOMS: atom_id res chain seq x y z
N MET A 1 9.90 22.92 24.19
CA MET A 1 9.51 21.78 23.34
C MET A 1 8.04 21.86 22.91
N LYS A 2 7.08 21.94 23.80
CA LYS A 2 5.63 21.96 23.50
C LYS A 2 5.23 23.02 22.47
N GLU A 3 5.62 24.28 22.64
CA GLU A 3 5.32 25.36 21.69
C GLU A 3 5.87 25.09 20.27
N LYS A 4 7.10 24.57 20.18
CA LYS A 4 7.70 24.22 18.88
C LYS A 4 6.97 23.05 18.21
N LEU A 5 6.55 22.06 19.01
CA LEU A 5 5.80 20.92 18.52
C LEU A 5 4.39 21.33 18.06
N GLU A 6 3.72 22.19 18.83
CA GLU A 6 2.40 22.71 18.46
C GLU A 6 2.47 23.53 17.16
N ALA A 7 3.50 24.38 17.02
CA ALA A 7 3.76 25.11 15.77
C ALA A 7 4.01 24.15 14.59
N ALA A 8 4.82 23.09 14.78
CA ALA A 8 5.08 22.10 13.74
C ALA A 8 3.82 21.34 13.33
N LEU A 9 3.00 20.89 14.28
CA LEU A 9 1.76 20.17 14.02
C LEU A 9 0.71 21.03 13.31
N SER A 10 0.63 22.33 13.62
CA SER A 10 -0.32 23.25 12.99
C SER A 10 -0.09 23.46 11.49
N GLU A 11 1.11 23.18 10.98
CA GLU A 11 1.47 23.28 9.57
C GLU A 11 1.21 21.99 8.77
N THR A 12 0.70 20.95 9.44
CA THR A 12 0.53 19.61 8.82
C THR A 12 -0.83 19.44 8.14
N LYS A 13 -0.96 18.32 7.40
CA LYS A 13 -2.22 17.88 6.80
C LYS A 13 -3.00 16.89 7.69
N LEU A 14 -2.70 16.82 8.99
CA LEU A 14 -3.48 16.02 9.93
C LEU A 14 -4.94 16.50 9.97
N GLN A 15 -5.88 15.57 10.04
CA GLN A 15 -7.30 15.91 10.20
C GLN A 15 -7.59 16.55 11.57
N GLU A 16 -6.88 16.07 12.59
CA GLU A 16 -7.02 16.51 13.95
C GLU A 16 -5.73 16.23 14.72
N TYR A 17 -5.35 17.09 15.65
CA TYR A 17 -4.35 16.80 16.66
C TYR A 17 -4.69 17.44 17.99
N LYS A 18 -4.18 16.86 19.08
CA LYS A 18 -4.34 17.40 20.44
C LYS A 18 -3.07 17.15 21.24
N LEU A 19 -2.59 18.18 21.90
CA LEU A 19 -1.49 18.13 22.86
C LEU A 19 -2.04 18.29 24.27
N THR A 20 -1.76 17.33 25.15
CA THR A 20 -2.10 17.41 26.57
C THR A 20 -0.84 17.20 27.39
N GLU A 21 -0.72 17.96 28.46
CA GLU A 21 0.40 17.87 29.40
C GLU A 21 -0.13 17.65 30.81
N GLU A 22 0.20 16.52 31.39
CA GLU A 22 -0.22 16.13 32.72
C GLU A 22 0.97 15.52 33.48
N ASN A 23 1.23 16.00 34.69
CA ASN A 23 2.31 15.51 35.55
C ASN A 23 3.71 15.50 34.88
N GLY A 24 3.97 16.47 34.01
CA GLY A 24 5.24 16.56 33.26
C GLY A 24 5.34 15.60 32.06
N GLN A 25 4.30 14.86 31.77
CA GLN A 25 4.20 14.00 30.60
C GLN A 25 3.41 14.70 29.50
N LEU A 26 3.98 14.76 28.30
CA LEU A 26 3.33 15.29 27.10
C LEU A 26 2.73 14.13 26.28
N SER A 27 1.43 14.21 26.04
CA SER A 27 0.69 13.25 25.19
C SER A 27 0.25 13.92 23.90
N ILE A 28 0.38 13.21 22.79
CA ILE A 28 0.01 13.66 21.46
C ILE A 28 -1.07 12.71 20.93
N TYR A 29 -2.23 13.25 20.61
CA TYR A 29 -3.20 12.59 19.77
C TYR A 29 -3.10 13.19 18.36
N ALA A 30 -3.05 12.35 17.33
CA ALA A 30 -3.01 12.77 15.94
C ALA A 30 -3.88 11.86 15.07
N LYS A 31 -4.72 12.47 14.22
CA LYS A 31 -5.60 11.78 13.29
C LYS A 31 -5.21 12.12 11.86
N GLY A 32 -4.82 11.10 11.11
CA GLY A 32 -4.51 11.18 9.68
C GLY A 32 -5.69 10.84 8.79
N VAL A 33 -5.40 10.53 7.53
CA VAL A 33 -6.36 10.05 6.54
C VAL A 33 -5.97 8.62 6.16
N PRO A 34 -6.84 7.62 6.39
CA PRO A 34 -6.54 6.25 6.01
C PRO A 34 -6.42 6.11 4.49
N ALA A 35 -5.52 5.22 4.05
CA ALA A 35 -5.38 4.86 2.63
C ALA A 35 -4.96 3.39 2.51
N HIS A 36 -5.26 2.79 1.37
CA HIS A 36 -4.79 1.44 1.08
C HIS A 36 -3.26 1.44 0.85
N ALA A 37 -2.58 0.36 1.24
CA ALA A 37 -1.13 0.26 1.15
C ALA A 37 -0.56 0.38 -0.28
N SER A 38 -1.36 0.07 -1.32
CA SER A 38 -0.98 0.27 -2.71
C SER A 38 -1.13 1.72 -3.22
N THR A 39 -1.86 2.56 -2.48
CA THR A 39 -2.09 3.97 -2.82
C THR A 39 -1.91 4.88 -1.60
N PRO A 40 -0.79 4.77 -0.88
CA PRO A 40 -0.61 5.45 0.41
C PRO A 40 -0.57 6.99 0.28
N THR A 41 -0.26 7.50 -0.89
CA THR A 41 -0.12 8.94 -1.16
C THR A 41 -1.44 9.71 -1.12
N VAL A 42 -2.60 9.04 -1.22
CA VAL A 42 -3.93 9.69 -1.07
C VAL A 42 -4.30 9.85 0.41
N GLY A 43 -3.55 9.21 1.30
CA GLY A 43 -3.73 9.29 2.74
C GLY A 43 -2.78 10.26 3.44
N VAL A 44 -2.88 10.29 4.77
CA VAL A 44 -1.96 11.03 5.66
C VAL A 44 -1.59 10.10 6.81
N ASN A 45 -0.32 9.66 6.85
CA ASN A 45 0.19 8.83 7.93
C ASN A 45 0.41 9.67 9.20
N ALA A 46 -0.50 9.56 10.16
CA ALA A 46 -0.46 10.34 11.40
C ALA A 46 0.82 10.10 12.21
N ALA A 47 1.32 8.87 12.29
CA ALA A 47 2.53 8.54 13.02
C ALA A 47 3.77 9.18 12.38
N GLY A 48 3.94 9.01 11.06
CA GLY A 48 5.07 9.59 10.33
C GLY A 48 5.09 11.12 10.41
N VAL A 49 3.93 11.77 10.24
CA VAL A 49 3.81 13.23 10.40
C VAL A 49 4.16 13.65 11.81
N THR A 50 3.69 12.92 12.83
CA THR A 50 3.99 13.23 14.24
C THR A 50 5.48 13.09 14.54
N PHE A 51 6.14 12.05 14.06
CA PHE A 51 7.59 11.84 14.26
C PHE A 51 8.42 12.93 13.56
N ALA A 52 8.04 13.34 12.35
CA ALA A 52 8.68 14.48 11.69
C ALA A 52 8.53 15.79 12.48
N CYS A 53 7.36 16.02 13.09
CA CYS A 53 7.12 17.18 13.95
C CYS A 53 7.92 17.11 15.26
N LEU A 54 8.06 15.93 15.87
CA LEU A 54 8.88 15.72 17.07
C LEU A 54 10.35 16.08 16.81
N GLU A 55 10.92 15.57 15.72
CA GLU A 55 12.30 15.88 15.32
C GLU A 55 12.48 17.39 15.05
N LYS A 56 11.55 18.02 14.31
CA LYS A 56 11.54 19.47 14.04
C LYS A 56 11.46 20.28 15.34
N ALA A 57 10.77 19.77 16.35
CA ALA A 57 10.69 20.40 17.68
C ALA A 57 11.96 20.21 18.54
N GLY A 58 12.89 19.38 18.10
CA GLY A 58 14.13 19.05 18.80
C GLY A 58 13.98 17.94 19.83
N PHE A 59 13.03 17.03 19.65
CA PHE A 59 12.93 15.82 20.45
C PHE A 59 13.95 14.79 19.95
N GLU A 60 14.83 14.36 20.84
CA GLU A 60 15.87 13.39 20.56
C GLU A 60 15.43 12.02 21.05
N ASP A 61 15.20 11.10 20.12
CA ASP A 61 14.82 9.71 20.37
C ASP A 61 15.32 8.85 19.22
N ASP A 62 15.94 7.72 19.51
CA ASP A 62 16.58 6.87 18.52
C ASP A 62 15.56 6.25 17.54
N PHE A 63 14.39 5.85 18.03
CA PHE A 63 13.34 5.32 17.17
C PHE A 63 12.76 6.41 16.24
N VAL A 64 12.49 7.60 16.77
CA VAL A 64 12.00 8.72 15.95
C VAL A 64 12.98 9.07 14.86
N LYS A 65 14.28 9.13 15.17
CA LYS A 65 15.33 9.38 14.19
C LYS A 65 15.42 8.27 13.14
N PHE A 66 15.42 7.02 13.59
CA PHE A 66 15.42 5.83 12.71
C PHE A 66 14.22 5.86 11.76
N TYR A 67 13.03 6.08 12.31
CA TYR A 67 11.80 6.14 11.52
C TYR A 67 11.85 7.25 10.45
N ASN A 68 12.22 8.46 10.84
CA ASN A 68 12.29 9.59 9.90
C ASN A 68 13.37 9.40 8.83
N THR A 69 14.48 8.73 9.16
CA THR A 69 15.57 8.44 8.22
C THR A 69 15.19 7.37 7.20
N HIS A 70 14.58 6.27 7.66
CA HIS A 70 14.40 5.07 6.85
C HIS A 70 12.98 4.91 6.30
N ILE A 71 11.96 5.34 7.02
CA ILE A 71 10.56 5.19 6.63
C ILE A 71 9.98 6.53 6.19
N GLY A 72 9.96 7.51 7.09
CA GLY A 72 9.48 8.86 6.83
C GLY A 72 8.02 8.93 6.38
N THR A 73 7.74 9.90 5.52
CA THR A 73 6.39 10.17 4.96
C THR A 73 6.32 10.09 3.44
N SER A 74 7.42 9.74 2.76
CA SER A 74 7.50 9.74 1.28
C SER A 74 6.71 8.62 0.61
N CYS A 75 6.50 7.51 1.30
CA CYS A 75 5.79 6.32 0.82
C CYS A 75 6.41 5.65 -0.44
N ASP A 76 7.62 5.99 -0.83
CA ASP A 76 8.30 5.49 -2.05
C ASP A 76 9.49 4.56 -1.77
N GLY A 77 9.75 4.24 -0.50
CA GLY A 77 10.85 3.40 -0.09
C GLY A 77 12.25 4.02 -0.23
N ALA A 78 12.35 5.31 -0.56
CA ALA A 78 13.65 5.98 -0.77
C ALA A 78 14.58 5.89 0.45
N GLY A 79 14.04 6.00 1.66
CA GLY A 79 14.81 5.97 2.92
C GLY A 79 15.56 4.65 3.16
N ILE A 80 15.08 3.54 2.59
CA ILE A 80 15.74 2.23 2.64
C ILE A 80 16.32 1.80 1.29
N GLY A 81 16.41 2.73 0.34
CA GLY A 81 16.98 2.48 -0.98
C GLY A 81 16.11 1.63 -1.91
N LEU A 82 14.81 1.49 -1.60
CA LEU A 82 13.84 0.72 -2.39
C LEU A 82 13.07 1.55 -3.40
N LYS A 83 13.45 2.81 -3.65
CA LYS A 83 12.78 3.61 -4.67
C LYS A 83 12.94 2.98 -6.05
N PHE A 84 11.88 2.37 -6.53
CA PHE A 84 11.86 1.60 -7.77
C PHE A 84 10.54 1.82 -8.51
N ALA A 85 10.60 1.80 -9.85
CA ALA A 85 9.45 1.88 -10.73
C ALA A 85 9.68 1.02 -11.97
N ASP A 86 8.62 0.46 -12.54
CA ASP A 86 8.63 -0.17 -13.84
C ASP A 86 7.47 0.38 -14.72
N GLU A 87 7.26 -0.20 -15.90
CA GLU A 87 6.17 0.20 -16.78
C GLU A 87 4.75 -0.06 -16.22
N TYR A 88 4.65 -0.82 -15.13
CA TYR A 88 3.38 -1.19 -14.50
C TYR A 88 3.09 -0.41 -13.22
N GLY A 89 4.05 0.33 -12.69
CA GLY A 89 3.85 1.19 -11.53
C GLY A 89 5.07 1.40 -10.65
N ASP A 90 4.85 2.17 -9.60
CA ASP A 90 5.86 2.52 -8.60
C ASP A 90 5.78 1.58 -7.39
N LEU A 91 6.94 1.35 -6.75
CA LEU A 91 6.98 0.75 -5.43
C LEU A 91 6.30 1.68 -4.42
N THR A 92 5.45 1.11 -3.57
CA THR A 92 4.94 1.84 -2.41
C THR A 92 5.39 1.20 -1.11
N LEU A 93 5.67 2.04 -0.11
CA LEU A 93 6.02 1.65 1.24
C LEU A 93 5.19 2.46 2.22
N CYS A 94 4.50 1.79 3.13
CA CYS A 94 3.84 2.48 4.23
C CYS A 94 4.02 1.71 5.54
N ASN A 95 3.97 2.43 6.65
CA ASN A 95 3.85 1.79 7.93
C ASN A 95 2.37 1.59 8.29
N GLY A 96 2.05 0.43 8.85
CA GLY A 96 0.71 0.10 9.33
C GLY A 96 0.54 0.41 10.80
N ILE A 97 1.18 -0.37 11.66
CA ILE A 97 0.99 -0.31 13.11
C ILE A 97 2.33 -0.01 13.77
N ILE A 98 2.32 0.90 14.74
CA ILE A 98 3.44 1.15 15.65
C ILE A 98 2.97 0.86 17.07
N LYS A 99 3.75 0.09 17.81
CA LYS A 99 3.48 -0.26 19.19
C LYS A 99 4.74 -0.20 20.03
N THR A 100 4.56 0.14 21.31
CA THR A 100 5.60 -0.02 22.32
C THR A 100 5.12 -0.99 23.36
N GLU A 101 5.80 -2.12 23.48
CA GLU A 101 5.48 -3.17 24.45
C GLU A 101 6.75 -3.61 25.17
N ASN A 102 6.73 -3.65 26.48
CA ASN A 102 7.88 -4.04 27.32
C ASN A 102 9.19 -3.26 27.00
N GLY A 103 9.07 -1.99 26.65
CA GLY A 103 10.22 -1.15 26.30
C GLY A 103 10.78 -1.36 24.89
N VAL A 104 10.14 -2.21 24.08
CA VAL A 104 10.50 -2.43 22.67
C VAL A 104 9.48 -1.76 21.77
N VAL A 105 9.95 -0.94 20.83
CA VAL A 105 9.11 -0.35 19.79
C VAL A 105 9.10 -1.25 18.57
N SER A 106 7.92 -1.58 18.06
CA SER A 106 7.73 -2.33 16.82
C SER A 106 6.93 -1.51 15.80
N CYS A 107 7.28 -1.67 14.53
CA CYS A 107 6.61 -1.02 13.42
C CYS A 107 6.37 -2.03 12.30
N THR A 108 5.12 -2.20 11.86
CA THR A 108 4.84 -3.00 10.66
C THR A 108 4.99 -2.14 9.41
N ILE A 109 5.65 -2.69 8.39
CA ILE A 109 5.87 -2.04 7.10
C ILE A 109 5.22 -2.90 6.01
N ASP A 110 4.35 -2.30 5.21
CA ASP A 110 3.77 -2.92 4.03
C ASP A 110 4.47 -2.35 2.78
N ILE A 111 5.05 -3.22 1.96
CA ILE A 111 5.75 -2.85 0.74
C ILE A 111 5.06 -3.52 -0.43
N ARG A 112 4.56 -2.71 -1.39
CA ARG A 112 4.01 -3.20 -2.65
C ARG A 112 5.02 -2.95 -3.74
N VAL A 113 5.41 -4.02 -4.41
CA VAL A 113 6.51 -3.99 -5.38
C VAL A 113 6.01 -4.06 -6.81
N PRO A 114 6.65 -3.35 -7.75
CA PRO A 114 6.46 -3.54 -9.18
C PRO A 114 6.77 -4.98 -9.60
N VAL A 115 6.16 -5.42 -10.70
CA VAL A 115 6.18 -6.84 -11.11
C VAL A 115 7.56 -7.36 -11.53
N THR A 116 8.48 -6.47 -11.85
CA THR A 116 9.85 -6.82 -12.25
C THR A 116 10.80 -7.00 -11.07
N LEU A 117 10.39 -6.60 -9.86
CA LEU A 117 11.21 -6.72 -8.66
C LEU A 117 10.88 -8.01 -7.90
N LYS A 118 11.91 -8.77 -7.52
CA LYS A 118 11.74 -10.06 -6.83
C LYS A 118 11.71 -9.90 -5.32
N ALA A 119 10.88 -10.73 -4.68
CA ALA A 119 10.69 -10.72 -3.23
C ALA A 119 12.01 -10.87 -2.44
N ASP A 120 12.91 -11.76 -2.89
CA ASP A 120 14.21 -11.96 -2.23
C ASP A 120 15.14 -10.73 -2.34
N GLU A 121 15.08 -9.98 -3.44
CA GLU A 121 15.84 -8.74 -3.59
C GLU A 121 15.34 -7.68 -2.61
N VAL A 122 14.02 -7.51 -2.52
CA VAL A 122 13.39 -6.60 -1.55
C VAL A 122 13.76 -6.98 -0.11
N ARG A 123 13.65 -8.28 0.22
CA ARG A 123 14.02 -8.78 1.54
C ARG A 123 15.46 -8.42 1.92
N LYS A 124 16.40 -8.65 0.99
CA LYS A 124 17.81 -8.33 1.22
C LYS A 124 18.03 -6.83 1.42
N MET A 125 17.42 -5.98 0.58
CA MET A 125 17.57 -4.53 0.68
C MET A 125 16.97 -4.00 1.99
N CYS A 126 15.84 -4.56 2.45
CA CYS A 126 15.27 -4.22 3.76
C CYS A 126 16.21 -4.63 4.89
N ALA A 127 16.73 -5.86 4.89
CA ALA A 127 17.64 -6.33 5.93
C ALA A 127 18.90 -5.45 6.01
N ASP A 128 19.53 -5.15 4.87
CA ASP A 128 20.74 -4.32 4.79
C ASP A 128 20.57 -2.91 5.37
N ARG A 129 19.33 -2.43 5.54
CA ARG A 129 19.03 -1.07 6.00
C ARG A 129 18.29 -0.98 7.33
N LEU A 130 17.52 -2.01 7.68
CA LEU A 130 16.66 -2.01 8.85
C LEU A 130 17.19 -2.89 9.99
N GLU A 131 18.17 -3.76 9.70
CA GLU A 131 18.82 -4.57 10.73
C GLU A 131 20.16 -3.96 11.12
N ASP A 132 20.32 -3.73 12.41
CA ASP A 132 21.58 -3.31 13.03
C ASP A 132 21.70 -3.91 14.44
N GLU A 133 22.60 -3.39 15.27
CA GLU A 133 22.78 -3.87 16.64
C GLU A 133 21.55 -3.61 17.54
N ASN A 134 20.69 -2.63 17.18
CA ASN A 134 19.51 -2.20 17.94
C ASN A 134 18.19 -2.63 17.31
N GLY A 135 18.18 -2.95 16.00
CA GLY A 135 17.00 -3.29 15.22
C GLY A 135 16.98 -4.74 14.74
N ARG A 136 15.78 -5.31 14.66
CA ARG A 136 15.51 -6.64 14.09
C ARG A 136 14.36 -6.54 13.11
N MET A 137 14.48 -7.27 12.01
CA MET A 137 13.41 -7.41 11.02
C MET A 137 12.81 -8.82 11.12
N GLU A 138 11.50 -8.89 11.16
CA GLU A 138 10.72 -10.12 11.01
C GLU A 138 9.87 -10.03 9.75
N ILE A 139 9.89 -11.08 8.93
CA ILE A 139 9.08 -11.15 7.71
C ILE A 139 7.76 -11.84 8.07
N LEU A 140 6.67 -11.10 8.03
CA LEU A 140 5.33 -11.64 8.29
C LEU A 140 4.74 -12.31 7.06
N GLU A 141 4.96 -11.72 5.88
CA GLU A 141 4.52 -12.25 4.59
C GLU A 141 5.47 -11.76 3.50
N ILE A 142 5.82 -12.66 2.59
CA ILE A 142 6.62 -12.32 1.41
C ILE A 142 6.21 -13.23 0.24
N GLY A 143 6.23 -12.67 -0.97
CA GLY A 143 5.95 -13.44 -2.19
C GLY A 143 6.20 -12.61 -3.44
N ASP A 144 6.55 -13.30 -4.51
CA ASP A 144 6.69 -12.67 -5.81
C ASP A 144 5.35 -12.13 -6.31
N PRO A 145 5.36 -11.05 -7.11
CA PRO A 145 4.17 -10.56 -7.79
C PRO A 145 3.54 -11.64 -8.67
N LEU A 146 2.19 -11.69 -8.68
CA LEU A 146 1.46 -12.46 -9.67
C LEU A 146 1.38 -11.63 -10.95
N PHE A 147 2.05 -12.11 -12.00
CA PHE A 147 2.13 -11.36 -13.25
C PHE A 147 2.01 -12.27 -14.47
N PHE A 148 1.21 -11.83 -15.43
CA PHE A 148 1.11 -12.39 -16.77
C PHE A 148 1.26 -11.25 -17.79
N PRO A 149 2.14 -11.38 -18.78
CA PRO A 149 2.24 -10.40 -19.86
C PRO A 149 0.90 -10.17 -20.56
N ARG A 150 0.64 -8.95 -20.97
CA ARG A 150 -0.63 -8.59 -21.65
C ARG A 150 -0.87 -9.44 -22.91
N GLU A 151 0.20 -9.85 -23.56
CA GLU A 151 0.20 -10.64 -24.80
C GLU A 151 0.02 -12.13 -24.54
N SER A 152 -0.01 -12.57 -23.28
CA SER A 152 -0.19 -13.99 -22.95
C SER A 152 -1.57 -14.48 -23.42
N PRO A 153 -1.68 -15.76 -23.84
CA PRO A 153 -2.98 -16.32 -24.28
C PRO A 153 -4.08 -16.16 -23.22
N LEU A 154 -3.73 -16.35 -21.94
CA LEU A 154 -4.65 -16.19 -20.82
C LEU A 154 -5.21 -14.77 -20.73
N VAL A 155 -4.34 -13.75 -20.73
CA VAL A 155 -4.77 -12.36 -20.63
C VAL A 155 -5.56 -11.96 -21.87
N ASN A 156 -5.11 -12.35 -23.06
CA ASN A 156 -5.82 -12.05 -24.31
C ASN A 156 -7.23 -12.65 -24.34
N ALA A 157 -7.41 -13.91 -23.90
CA ALA A 157 -8.72 -14.56 -23.86
C ALA A 157 -9.69 -13.81 -22.93
N LEU A 158 -9.23 -13.39 -21.76
CA LEU A 158 -10.02 -12.64 -20.78
C LEU A 158 -10.32 -11.22 -21.26
N TYR A 159 -9.32 -10.52 -21.79
CA TYR A 159 -9.49 -9.15 -22.32
C TYR A 159 -10.45 -9.15 -23.51
N LYS A 160 -10.36 -10.15 -24.40
CA LYS A 160 -11.31 -10.30 -25.50
C LYS A 160 -12.73 -10.48 -24.98
N ALA A 161 -12.96 -11.30 -23.97
CA ALA A 161 -14.28 -11.46 -23.35
C ALA A 161 -14.83 -10.13 -22.81
N TYR A 162 -13.99 -9.37 -22.12
CA TYR A 162 -14.36 -8.04 -21.63
C TYR A 162 -14.76 -7.10 -22.76
N THR A 163 -13.92 -6.96 -23.78
CA THR A 163 -14.19 -6.04 -24.90
C THR A 163 -15.38 -6.45 -25.76
N ASP A 164 -15.59 -7.75 -25.99
CA ASP A 164 -16.71 -8.28 -26.77
C ASP A 164 -18.07 -7.96 -26.09
N VAL A 165 -18.12 -8.00 -24.76
CA VAL A 165 -19.34 -7.76 -24.01
C VAL A 165 -19.57 -6.30 -23.70
N THR A 166 -18.53 -5.58 -23.27
CA THR A 166 -18.68 -4.19 -22.80
C THR A 166 -18.53 -3.16 -23.91
N GLY A 167 -17.86 -3.52 -25.01
CA GLY A 167 -17.45 -2.59 -26.07
C GLY A 167 -16.29 -1.68 -25.68
N ASP A 168 -15.77 -1.81 -24.46
CA ASP A 168 -14.68 -0.96 -23.95
C ASP A 168 -13.33 -1.47 -24.44
N THR A 169 -12.73 -0.78 -25.37
CA THR A 169 -11.39 -1.04 -25.92
C THR A 169 -10.32 -0.07 -25.40
N GLU A 170 -10.71 0.95 -24.65
CA GLU A 170 -9.81 1.97 -24.12
C GLU A 170 -9.10 1.49 -22.84
N ASN A 171 -9.83 0.86 -21.93
CA ASN A 171 -9.28 0.34 -20.71
C ASN A 171 -8.58 -1.00 -20.95
N LYS A 172 -7.29 -1.04 -20.61
CA LYS A 172 -6.43 -2.23 -20.80
C LYS A 172 -6.29 -3.00 -19.49
N PRO A 173 -5.94 -4.32 -19.55
CA PRO A 173 -5.56 -5.05 -18.35
C PRO A 173 -4.51 -4.30 -17.56
N MET A 174 -4.73 -4.15 -16.26
CA MET A 174 -3.86 -3.40 -15.35
C MET A 174 -3.23 -4.30 -14.29
N VAL A 175 -2.15 -3.84 -13.70
CA VAL A 175 -1.56 -4.42 -12.51
C VAL A 175 -2.06 -3.63 -11.30
N ILE A 176 -2.41 -4.32 -10.22
CA ILE A 176 -2.82 -3.71 -8.97
C ILE A 176 -1.90 -4.15 -7.83
N GLY A 177 -1.70 -3.30 -6.85
CA GLY A 177 -0.91 -3.61 -5.65
C GLY A 177 -1.61 -4.53 -4.65
N GLY A 178 -2.81 -5.03 -4.96
CA GLY A 178 -3.58 -5.97 -4.13
C GLY A 178 -3.15 -7.42 -4.31
N GLY A 179 -3.59 -8.28 -3.38
CA GLY A 179 -3.44 -9.73 -3.45
C GLY A 179 -4.80 -10.42 -3.53
N THR A 180 -4.88 -11.52 -4.28
CA THR A 180 -6.07 -12.36 -4.39
C THR A 180 -5.70 -13.83 -4.22
N TYR A 181 -6.69 -14.70 -4.11
CA TYR A 181 -6.51 -16.17 -4.12
C TYR A 181 -5.77 -16.69 -5.35
N ALA A 182 -5.73 -15.91 -6.44
CA ALA A 182 -4.98 -16.26 -7.64
C ALA A 182 -3.48 -16.48 -7.36
N LYS A 183 -2.90 -15.86 -6.32
CA LYS A 183 -1.51 -16.11 -5.91
C LYS A 183 -1.25 -17.53 -5.40
N SER A 184 -2.28 -18.25 -4.98
CA SER A 184 -2.14 -19.57 -4.36
C SER A 184 -2.07 -20.73 -5.36
N LEU A 185 -2.34 -20.48 -6.64
CA LEU A 185 -2.40 -21.50 -7.68
C LEU A 185 -1.61 -21.10 -8.93
N LYS A 186 -1.20 -22.09 -9.72
CA LYS A 186 -0.50 -21.85 -10.99
C LYS A 186 -1.50 -21.57 -12.12
N ASN A 187 -1.09 -20.74 -13.07
CA ASN A 187 -1.87 -20.37 -14.26
C ASN A 187 -3.24 -19.77 -13.95
N ILE A 188 -3.33 -19.00 -12.88
CA ILE A 188 -4.54 -18.26 -12.49
C ILE A 188 -4.22 -16.78 -12.45
N ILE A 189 -5.15 -15.98 -12.93
CA ILE A 189 -5.11 -14.52 -12.88
C ILE A 189 -6.38 -14.00 -12.21
N ALA A 190 -6.28 -12.85 -11.53
CA ALA A 190 -7.45 -12.14 -11.05
C ALA A 190 -8.21 -11.53 -12.23
N PHE A 191 -9.51 -11.73 -12.25
CA PHE A 191 -10.40 -11.18 -13.27
C PHE A 191 -11.72 -10.82 -12.58
N GLY A 192 -12.03 -9.56 -12.48
CA GLY A 192 -13.08 -9.05 -11.60
C GLY A 192 -14.09 -8.13 -12.28
N PRO A 193 -15.22 -7.85 -11.58
CA PRO A 193 -16.37 -7.13 -12.12
C PRO A 193 -16.26 -5.60 -11.99
N GLU A 194 -15.16 -5.08 -11.48
CA GLU A 194 -15.01 -3.63 -11.30
C GLU A 194 -15.00 -2.90 -12.64
N LYS A 195 -15.79 -1.84 -12.71
CA LYS A 195 -15.82 -0.97 -13.88
C LYS A 195 -14.86 0.19 -13.71
N PRO A 196 -14.11 0.57 -14.76
CA PRO A 196 -13.24 1.73 -14.74
C PRO A 196 -14.01 3.02 -14.35
N GLY A 197 -13.35 3.85 -13.53
CA GLY A 197 -13.88 5.16 -13.14
C GLY A 197 -14.93 5.14 -12.02
N ILE A 198 -15.24 3.99 -11.43
CA ILE A 198 -16.15 3.88 -10.28
C ILE A 198 -15.34 3.59 -9.03
N ASP A 199 -15.48 4.43 -8.02
CA ASP A 199 -14.95 4.16 -6.67
C ASP A 199 -15.97 3.31 -5.90
N TYR A 200 -15.70 2.00 -5.85
CA TYR A 200 -16.54 1.03 -5.12
C TYR A 200 -16.35 1.08 -3.60
N ARG A 201 -15.51 1.98 -3.09
CA ARG A 201 -15.20 2.12 -1.66
C ARG A 201 -14.63 0.85 -1.04
N ILE A 202 -13.79 0.12 -1.80
CA ILE A 202 -13.21 -1.16 -1.40
C ILE A 202 -12.51 -1.05 -0.04
N HIS A 203 -12.81 -1.98 0.87
CA HIS A 203 -12.33 -2.01 2.26
C HIS A 203 -12.74 -0.80 3.11
N SER A 204 -13.79 -0.09 2.71
CA SER A 204 -14.32 1.06 3.43
C SER A 204 -15.76 0.83 3.89
N ALA A 205 -16.26 1.69 4.78
CA ALA A 205 -17.66 1.68 5.14
C ALA A 205 -18.52 1.97 3.90
N ASP A 206 -19.66 1.26 3.79
CA ASP A 206 -20.59 1.35 2.66
C ASP A 206 -19.95 0.93 1.31
N GLU A 207 -19.03 -0.03 1.31
CA GLU A 207 -18.58 -0.72 0.10
C GLU A 207 -19.79 -1.29 -0.65
N PHE A 208 -19.81 -1.12 -1.97
CA PHE A 208 -20.98 -1.49 -2.77
C PHE A 208 -20.58 -2.11 -4.11
N ILE A 209 -21.55 -2.74 -4.78
CA ILE A 209 -21.48 -3.14 -6.18
C ILE A 209 -22.74 -2.68 -6.90
N LEU A 210 -22.61 -2.26 -8.14
CA LEU A 210 -23.77 -1.90 -8.98
C LEU A 210 -24.50 -3.16 -9.45
N VAL A 211 -25.81 -3.21 -9.30
CA VAL A 211 -26.64 -4.35 -9.80
C VAL A 211 -26.46 -4.52 -11.31
N SER A 212 -26.49 -3.44 -12.09
CA SER A 212 -26.19 -3.48 -13.54
C SER A 212 -24.77 -3.98 -13.85
N GLY A 213 -23.82 -3.71 -12.96
CA GLY A 213 -22.46 -4.24 -13.07
C GLY A 213 -22.41 -5.76 -12.86
N MET A 214 -23.21 -6.29 -11.95
CA MET A 214 -23.33 -7.74 -11.73
C MET A 214 -23.91 -8.45 -12.95
N GLU A 215 -24.96 -7.91 -13.56
CA GLU A 215 -25.58 -8.47 -14.77
C GLU A 215 -24.57 -8.50 -15.94
N GLU A 216 -23.85 -7.42 -16.16
CA GLU A 216 -22.82 -7.36 -17.19
C GLU A 216 -21.65 -8.31 -16.88
N ALA A 217 -21.22 -8.41 -15.62
CA ALA A 217 -20.17 -9.35 -15.20
C ALA A 217 -20.51 -10.81 -15.51
N VAL A 218 -21.76 -11.23 -15.35
CA VAL A 218 -22.22 -12.58 -15.74
C VAL A 218 -21.96 -12.84 -17.21
N LEU A 219 -22.29 -11.90 -18.08
CA LEU A 219 -22.07 -12.04 -19.52
C LEU A 219 -20.56 -12.09 -19.85
N VAL A 220 -19.77 -11.22 -19.20
CA VAL A 220 -18.29 -11.23 -19.36
C VAL A 220 -17.69 -12.57 -18.92
N TYR A 221 -18.12 -13.11 -17.77
CA TYR A 221 -17.63 -14.42 -17.31
C TYR A 221 -18.04 -15.58 -18.21
N MET A 222 -19.25 -15.55 -18.74
CA MET A 222 -19.71 -16.56 -19.71
C MET A 222 -18.84 -16.55 -20.97
N GLU A 223 -18.54 -15.37 -21.50
CA GLU A 223 -17.68 -15.23 -22.68
C GLU A 223 -16.22 -15.58 -22.37
N ALA A 224 -15.73 -15.20 -21.15
CA ALA A 224 -14.40 -15.58 -20.68
C ALA A 224 -14.22 -17.11 -20.63
N ILE A 225 -15.21 -17.85 -20.10
CA ILE A 225 -15.17 -19.33 -20.06
C ILE A 225 -15.08 -19.91 -21.47
N LYS A 226 -15.87 -19.41 -22.42
CA LYS A 226 -15.79 -19.87 -23.81
C LYS A 226 -14.42 -19.62 -24.42
N ASN A 227 -13.87 -18.43 -24.25
CA ASN A 227 -12.56 -18.08 -24.79
C ASN A 227 -11.43 -18.90 -24.16
N LEU A 228 -11.51 -19.18 -22.84
CA LEU A 228 -10.54 -20.02 -22.14
C LEU A 228 -10.58 -21.49 -22.55
N LEU A 229 -11.73 -22.01 -22.94
CA LEU A 229 -11.86 -23.38 -23.45
C LEU A 229 -11.32 -23.55 -24.89
N ALA A 230 -11.01 -22.45 -25.57
CA ALA A 230 -10.51 -22.41 -26.93
C ALA A 230 -8.98 -22.25 -27.03
N ILE A 231 -8.27 -22.08 -25.91
CA ILE A 231 -6.81 -21.95 -25.83
C ILE A 231 -6.12 -23.17 -25.10
#